data_9c7ec0703222ed9c6747ee994fc213e5
#
_entry.id   9c7ec0703222ed9c6747ee994fc213e5
#
_cell.length_a   1.000
_cell.length_b   1.000
_cell.length_c   1.000
_cell.angle_alpha   90.00
_cell.angle_beta   90.00
_cell.angle_gamma   90.00
#
_symmetry.space_group_name_H-M   'P 1'
#
loop_
_entity.id
_entity.type
_entity.pdbx_description
1 polymer ?
#
loop_
_entity_poly.entity_id
_entity_poly.type
_entity_poly.pdbx_seq_one_letter_code
_entity_poly.pdbx_strand_id
1 'polypeptide(L)'
;LSKTRLLLALKCFAVPFVFPDMKRFLYGTTSSSLYEMRLGKTAFGGETHAYNVAFRDDEIDEVLEYADKIIFNSTSQLHRFKEVAMRRCCPIGLRINPGVSFSPYSLADPARPYSRLGVTDREDLCSVLPQISGLMFHFNCENDDFCQLQASLKKIEEEYAFALLAVDWISLGGGIKFISPHYPWENLANYLKEWADRYHIQIYLEPGAATMAGVGSLEVSVLDIIKRQEQKIAIVDASIEAHMLDYLLYEEPIAIKGTVEKGYSYQIAGNTCLAGDIFGTFSFPQELAVGDQLSIQEAAAYTIVKKNWFNGVKMPAIARRKLNGQVEMLRRFTYTDYLHSLS
;
A
#
# COMPACT_ATOMS: atom_id res chain seq x y z
N LEU A 1 2.41 5.18 -26.95
CA LEU A 1 2.04 4.42 -25.74
C LEU A 1 3.20 4.49 -24.75
N SER A 2 2.92 4.87 -23.49
CA SER A 2 3.92 4.91 -22.43
C SER A 2 4.46 3.49 -22.18
N LYS A 3 5.77 3.33 -22.11
CA LYS A 3 6.42 2.09 -21.70
C LYS A 3 6.41 1.91 -20.16
N THR A 4 5.77 2.80 -19.43
CA THR A 4 5.56 2.69 -17.98
C THR A 4 4.07 2.56 -17.70
N ARG A 5 3.68 1.51 -16.97
CA ARG A 5 2.30 1.23 -16.56
C ARG A 5 2.19 1.30 -15.04
N LEU A 6 1.09 1.86 -14.56
CA LEU A 6 0.81 1.98 -13.13
C LEU A 6 -0.22 0.92 -12.73
N LEU A 7 0.09 0.15 -11.68
CA LEU A 7 -0.81 -0.85 -11.07
C LEU A 7 -1.19 -0.41 -9.67
N LEU A 8 -2.48 -0.49 -9.32
CA LEU A 8 -2.92 -0.24 -7.95
C LEU A 8 -2.41 -1.35 -7.02
N ALA A 9 -1.71 -0.97 -5.97
CA ALA A 9 -1.32 -1.92 -4.91
C ALA A 9 -2.52 -2.17 -3.97
N LEU A 10 -3.21 -3.30 -4.12
CA LEU A 10 -4.42 -3.62 -3.35
C LEU A 10 -4.16 -3.74 -1.85
N LYS A 11 -2.97 -4.16 -1.44
CA LYS A 11 -2.54 -4.16 -0.02
C LYS A 11 -2.63 -2.78 0.64
N CYS A 12 -2.57 -1.70 -0.16
CA CYS A 12 -2.68 -0.33 0.32
C CYS A 12 -4.11 0.17 0.32
N PHE A 13 -4.84 -0.11 -0.77
CA PHE A 13 -6.21 0.36 -0.93
C PHE A 13 -7.01 -0.61 -1.81
N ALA A 14 -8.17 -1.07 -1.30
CA ALA A 14 -8.97 -2.11 -1.94
C ALA A 14 -10.48 -1.86 -1.79
N VAL A 15 -10.94 -0.61 -2.05
CA VAL A 15 -12.37 -0.25 -1.99
C VAL A 15 -12.99 -0.30 -3.39
N PRO A 16 -13.79 -1.32 -3.74
CA PRO A 16 -14.26 -1.55 -5.11
C PRO A 16 -15.12 -0.42 -5.67
N PHE A 17 -15.84 0.28 -4.82
CA PHE A 17 -16.76 1.36 -5.23
C PHE A 17 -16.09 2.55 -5.94
N VAL A 18 -14.77 2.72 -5.77
CA VAL A 18 -14.00 3.80 -6.43
C VAL A 18 -13.09 3.28 -7.56
N PHE A 19 -13.04 1.98 -7.79
CA PHE A 19 -12.24 1.38 -8.86
C PHE A 19 -12.58 1.94 -10.26
N PRO A 20 -13.85 2.20 -10.63
CA PRO A 20 -14.17 2.79 -11.93
C PRO A 20 -13.49 4.14 -12.16
N ASP A 21 -13.34 4.97 -11.13
CA ASP A 21 -12.66 6.25 -11.23
C ASP A 21 -11.13 6.07 -11.35
N MET A 22 -10.55 5.15 -10.57
CA MET A 22 -9.11 4.83 -10.59
C MET A 22 -8.66 4.17 -11.89
N LYS A 23 -9.49 3.33 -12.49
CA LYS A 23 -9.23 2.63 -13.76
C LYS A 23 -8.98 3.56 -14.95
N ARG A 24 -9.37 4.82 -14.85
CA ARG A 24 -9.08 5.85 -15.87
C ARG A 24 -7.59 6.21 -15.91
N PHE A 25 -6.85 5.96 -14.84
CA PHE A 25 -5.44 6.36 -14.67
C PHE A 25 -4.50 5.17 -14.45
N LEU A 26 -5.02 4.05 -13.96
CA LEU A 26 -4.24 2.88 -13.60
C LEU A 26 -4.54 1.73 -14.57
N TYR A 27 -3.49 1.03 -14.98
CA TYR A 27 -3.57 -0.01 -16.00
C TYR A 27 -4.14 -1.34 -15.47
N GLY A 28 -3.99 -1.58 -14.17
CA GLY A 28 -4.41 -2.80 -13.51
C GLY A 28 -4.11 -2.78 -12.02
N THR A 29 -3.91 -3.97 -11.44
CA THR A 29 -3.65 -4.15 -10.01
C THR A 29 -2.45 -5.03 -9.74
N THR A 30 -1.77 -4.82 -8.60
CA THR A 30 -0.84 -5.77 -8.02
C THR A 30 -1.38 -6.27 -6.68
N SER A 31 -1.23 -7.55 -6.42
CA SER A 31 -1.92 -8.28 -5.35
C SER A 31 -0.95 -9.17 -4.58
N SER A 32 -1.16 -9.28 -3.27
CA SER A 32 -0.28 -10.03 -2.36
C SER A 32 -0.92 -11.30 -1.79
N SER A 33 -2.15 -11.63 -2.21
CA SER A 33 -2.90 -12.82 -1.79
C SER A 33 -3.93 -13.24 -2.83
N LEU A 34 -4.46 -14.46 -2.70
CA LEU A 34 -5.53 -14.98 -3.56
C LEU A 34 -6.76 -14.06 -3.57
N TYR A 35 -7.18 -13.56 -2.41
CA TYR A 35 -8.38 -12.70 -2.33
C TYR A 35 -8.17 -11.34 -2.97
N GLU A 36 -6.98 -10.74 -2.83
CA GLU A 36 -6.65 -9.53 -3.57
C GLU A 36 -6.59 -9.78 -5.08
N MET A 37 -6.05 -10.93 -5.53
CA MET A 37 -6.03 -11.31 -6.96
C MET A 37 -7.43 -11.39 -7.53
N ARG A 38 -8.30 -12.14 -6.86
CA ARG A 38 -9.71 -12.30 -7.25
C ARG A 38 -10.42 -10.93 -7.30
N LEU A 39 -10.22 -10.10 -6.28
CA LEU A 39 -10.78 -8.73 -6.24
C LEU A 39 -10.26 -7.88 -7.41
N GLY A 40 -8.94 -7.89 -7.65
CA GLY A 40 -8.31 -7.16 -8.75
C GLY A 40 -8.90 -7.57 -10.10
N LYS A 41 -8.95 -8.88 -10.38
CA LYS A 41 -9.46 -9.39 -11.66
C LYS A 41 -10.94 -9.13 -11.84
N THR A 42 -11.77 -9.39 -10.82
CA THR A 42 -13.24 -9.37 -10.95
C THR A 42 -13.84 -7.99 -10.77
N ALA A 43 -13.29 -7.13 -9.91
CA ALA A 43 -13.85 -5.82 -9.59
C ALA A 43 -13.09 -4.66 -10.26
N PHE A 44 -11.75 -4.69 -10.27
CA PHE A 44 -10.98 -3.66 -10.95
C PHE A 44 -10.90 -3.96 -12.46
N GLY A 45 -10.50 -5.16 -12.84
CA GLY A 45 -10.20 -5.53 -14.23
C GLY A 45 -8.87 -4.92 -14.70
N GLY A 46 -8.52 -5.13 -15.97
CA GLY A 46 -7.20 -4.78 -16.50
C GLY A 46 -6.16 -5.87 -16.17
N GLU A 47 -4.89 -5.50 -16.22
CA GLU A 47 -3.79 -6.44 -15.95
C GLU A 47 -3.64 -6.67 -14.44
N THR A 48 -3.51 -7.93 -14.02
CA THR A 48 -3.36 -8.32 -12.60
C THR A 48 -2.05 -9.04 -12.38
N HIS A 49 -1.21 -8.49 -11.49
CA HIS A 49 0.04 -9.10 -11.10
C HIS A 49 -0.12 -9.81 -9.75
N ALA A 50 0.27 -11.08 -9.69
CA ALA A 50 0.34 -11.87 -8.47
C ALA A 50 1.76 -11.83 -7.91
N TYR A 51 1.94 -11.26 -6.74
CA TYR A 51 3.13 -11.43 -5.93
C TYR A 51 2.73 -11.96 -4.55
N ASN A 52 3.43 -12.96 -4.05
CA ASN A 52 3.33 -13.38 -2.65
C ASN A 52 4.73 -13.74 -2.14
N VAL A 53 4.95 -13.57 -0.84
CA VAL A 53 6.20 -14.02 -0.18
C VAL A 53 6.35 -15.54 -0.29
N ALA A 54 5.22 -16.28 -0.19
CA ALA A 54 5.16 -17.71 -0.45
C ALA A 54 3.73 -18.09 -0.87
N PHE A 55 3.59 -18.64 -2.07
CA PHE A 55 2.33 -19.22 -2.54
C PHE A 55 2.09 -20.58 -1.88
N ARG A 56 0.82 -20.91 -1.67
CA ARG A 56 0.37 -22.18 -1.11
C ARG A 56 0.01 -23.17 -2.24
N ASP A 57 0.20 -24.47 -1.99
CA ASP A 57 -0.14 -25.52 -2.97
C ASP A 57 -1.65 -25.58 -3.26
N ASP A 58 -2.46 -25.34 -2.23
CA ASP A 58 -3.92 -25.40 -2.32
C ASP A 58 -4.54 -24.13 -2.95
N GLU A 59 -3.75 -23.08 -3.23
CA GLU A 59 -4.20 -21.81 -3.79
C GLU A 59 -3.62 -21.50 -5.17
N ILE A 60 -2.48 -22.09 -5.55
CA ILE A 60 -1.71 -21.68 -6.73
C ILE A 60 -2.50 -21.79 -8.04
N ASP A 61 -3.30 -22.83 -8.21
CA ASP A 61 -4.11 -23.02 -9.41
C ASP A 61 -5.16 -21.90 -9.55
N GLU A 62 -5.84 -21.54 -8.45
CA GLU A 62 -6.82 -20.45 -8.43
C GLU A 62 -6.14 -19.08 -8.59
N VAL A 63 -4.97 -18.84 -7.98
CA VAL A 63 -4.17 -17.64 -8.21
C VAL A 63 -3.90 -17.44 -9.69
N LEU A 64 -3.48 -18.50 -10.39
CA LEU A 64 -3.16 -18.47 -11.82
C LEU A 64 -4.39 -18.29 -12.73
N GLU A 65 -5.60 -18.53 -12.24
CA GLU A 65 -6.83 -18.19 -12.97
C GLU A 65 -7.06 -16.68 -13.07
N TYR A 66 -6.58 -15.94 -12.08
CA TYR A 66 -6.75 -14.48 -12.02
C TYR A 66 -5.50 -13.69 -12.43
N ALA A 67 -4.31 -14.32 -12.44
CA ALA A 67 -3.05 -13.68 -12.72
C ALA A 67 -2.76 -13.52 -14.21
N ASP A 68 -2.45 -12.30 -14.64
CA ASP A 68 -1.86 -12.05 -15.97
C ASP A 68 -0.33 -12.14 -15.92
N LYS A 69 0.28 -12.00 -14.73
CA LYS A 69 1.70 -12.28 -14.42
C LYS A 69 1.83 -12.78 -13.00
N ILE A 70 2.74 -13.73 -12.77
CA ILE A 70 3.09 -14.21 -11.43
C ILE A 70 4.54 -13.89 -11.11
N ILE A 71 4.79 -13.40 -9.90
CA ILE A 71 6.12 -13.03 -9.42
C ILE A 71 6.46 -13.89 -8.20
N PHE A 72 7.46 -14.75 -8.33
CA PHE A 72 7.95 -15.55 -7.22
C PHE A 72 8.95 -14.77 -6.38
N ASN A 73 8.93 -15.02 -5.08
CA ASN A 73 9.81 -14.38 -4.13
C ASN A 73 11.17 -15.06 -4.00
N SER A 74 11.27 -16.32 -4.41
CA SER A 74 12.48 -17.13 -4.31
C SER A 74 12.58 -18.14 -5.44
N THR A 75 13.80 -18.63 -5.70
CA THR A 75 14.05 -19.70 -6.68
C THR A 75 13.37 -21.01 -6.29
N SER A 76 13.26 -21.31 -5.00
CA SER A 76 12.54 -22.50 -4.51
C SER A 76 11.04 -22.45 -4.84
N GLN A 77 10.38 -21.30 -4.68
CA GLN A 77 8.98 -21.10 -5.07
C GLN A 77 8.82 -21.20 -6.60
N LEU A 78 9.76 -20.63 -7.35
CA LEU A 78 9.76 -20.73 -8.80
C LEU A 78 9.88 -22.20 -9.24
N HIS A 79 10.85 -22.95 -8.74
CA HIS A 79 11.02 -24.37 -9.08
C HIS A 79 9.80 -25.21 -8.74
N ARG A 80 9.12 -24.89 -7.63
CA ARG A 80 7.92 -25.59 -7.18
C ARG A 80 6.73 -25.39 -8.10
N PHE A 81 6.54 -24.17 -8.62
CA PHE A 81 5.30 -23.78 -9.27
C PHE A 81 5.43 -23.40 -10.75
N LYS A 82 6.65 -23.37 -11.31
CA LYS A 82 6.86 -22.98 -12.72
C LYS A 82 6.06 -23.82 -13.71
N GLU A 83 5.97 -25.13 -13.51
CA GLU A 83 5.27 -26.04 -14.42
C GLU A 83 3.76 -25.72 -14.46
N VAL A 84 3.18 -25.36 -13.32
CA VAL A 84 1.77 -24.97 -13.24
C VAL A 84 1.57 -23.63 -13.94
N ALA A 85 2.45 -22.63 -13.70
CA ALA A 85 2.39 -21.33 -14.34
C ALA A 85 2.56 -21.44 -15.87
N MET A 86 3.50 -22.27 -16.34
CA MET A 86 3.73 -22.53 -17.78
C MET A 86 2.51 -23.16 -18.44
N ARG A 87 1.88 -24.18 -17.82
CA ARG A 87 0.65 -24.80 -18.34
C ARG A 87 -0.50 -23.78 -18.47
N ARG A 88 -0.54 -22.76 -17.62
CA ARG A 88 -1.52 -21.66 -17.68
C ARG A 88 -1.07 -20.52 -18.60
N CYS A 89 0.07 -20.65 -19.26
CA CYS A 89 0.69 -19.60 -20.09
C CYS A 89 0.85 -18.27 -19.34
N CYS A 90 1.04 -18.32 -18.01
CA CYS A 90 1.22 -17.14 -17.17
C CYS A 90 2.71 -16.72 -17.16
N PRO A 91 3.05 -15.51 -17.63
CA PRO A 91 4.42 -15.00 -17.59
C PRO A 91 4.97 -14.97 -16.16
N ILE A 92 6.18 -15.48 -16.00
CA ILE A 92 6.84 -15.64 -14.69
C ILE A 92 7.83 -14.53 -14.45
N GLY A 93 7.75 -13.90 -13.30
CA GLY A 93 8.75 -12.97 -12.77
C GLY A 93 9.42 -13.50 -11.50
N LEU A 94 10.55 -12.90 -11.16
CA LEU A 94 11.27 -13.17 -9.92
C LEU A 94 11.55 -11.86 -9.21
N ARG A 95 11.27 -11.81 -7.90
CA ARG A 95 11.65 -10.66 -7.06
C ARG A 95 13.13 -10.74 -6.72
N ILE A 96 13.82 -9.62 -6.94
CA ILE A 96 15.23 -9.43 -6.58
C ILE A 96 15.30 -8.43 -5.42
N ASN A 97 16.12 -8.75 -4.43
CA ASN A 97 16.53 -7.80 -3.42
C ASN A 97 17.88 -7.22 -3.83
N PRO A 98 17.94 -5.96 -4.27
CA PRO A 98 19.17 -5.38 -4.80
C PRO A 98 20.16 -4.96 -3.71
N GLY A 99 19.91 -5.26 -2.43
CA GLY A 99 20.77 -4.84 -1.32
C GLY A 99 20.82 -3.33 -1.09
N VAL A 100 20.02 -2.57 -1.84
CA VAL A 100 19.82 -1.12 -1.67
C VAL A 100 18.35 -0.84 -1.45
N SER A 101 18.04 0.07 -0.55
CA SER A 101 16.66 0.49 -0.27
C SER A 101 16.63 1.93 0.20
N PHE A 102 15.45 2.52 0.08
CA PHE A 102 15.05 3.71 0.80
C PHE A 102 13.84 3.38 1.65
N SER A 103 13.96 3.52 2.95
CA SER A 103 12.85 3.45 3.89
C SER A 103 13.16 4.25 5.14
N PRO A 104 12.32 5.18 5.57
CA PRO A 104 12.47 5.87 6.85
C PRO A 104 12.18 4.92 8.04
N TYR A 105 11.57 3.76 7.78
CA TYR A 105 11.14 2.80 8.81
C TYR A 105 11.84 1.46 8.65
N SER A 106 12.54 0.99 9.68
CA SER A 106 13.17 -0.33 9.67
C SER A 106 12.17 -1.47 9.48
N LEU A 107 10.95 -1.31 9.97
CA LEU A 107 9.85 -2.28 9.79
C LEU A 107 9.44 -2.44 8.32
N ALA A 108 9.50 -1.36 7.54
CA ALA A 108 9.12 -1.34 6.13
C ALA A 108 10.31 -1.48 5.16
N ASP A 109 11.54 -1.56 5.67
CA ASP A 109 12.73 -1.69 4.83
C ASP A 109 12.83 -3.08 4.20
N PRO A 110 12.70 -3.18 2.85
CA PRO A 110 12.76 -4.46 2.17
C PRO A 110 14.16 -5.06 2.08
N ALA A 111 15.22 -4.26 2.26
CA ALA A 111 16.62 -4.69 2.22
C ALA A 111 17.28 -4.76 3.60
N ARG A 112 16.49 -4.71 4.68
CA ARG A 112 17.03 -4.88 6.05
C ARG A 112 17.77 -6.22 6.19
N PRO A 113 18.71 -6.34 7.17
CA PRO A 113 19.40 -7.59 7.45
C PRO A 113 18.43 -8.77 7.60
N TYR A 114 18.77 -9.90 6.99
CA TYR A 114 17.94 -11.13 6.97
C TYR A 114 16.54 -10.93 6.36
N SER A 115 16.37 -9.99 5.46
CA SER A 115 15.11 -9.82 4.73
C SER A 115 14.74 -11.11 3.99
N ARG A 116 13.48 -11.54 4.14
CA ARG A 116 12.94 -12.67 3.39
C ARG A 116 12.44 -12.28 2.00
N LEU A 117 12.62 -11.04 1.59
CA LEU A 117 11.98 -10.44 0.40
C LEU A 117 12.95 -10.43 -0.79
N GLY A 118 12.76 -11.36 -1.71
CA GLY A 118 13.50 -11.44 -2.97
C GLY A 118 14.82 -12.21 -2.87
N VAL A 119 15.34 -12.57 -4.03
CA VAL A 119 16.63 -13.24 -4.22
C VAL A 119 17.76 -12.22 -4.13
N THR A 120 18.81 -12.55 -3.39
CA THR A 120 20.01 -11.72 -3.22
C THR A 120 21.21 -12.30 -3.94
N ASP A 121 21.21 -13.61 -4.17
CA ASP A 121 22.32 -14.31 -4.78
C ASP A 121 22.28 -14.23 -6.29
N ARG A 122 23.41 -13.84 -6.90
CA ARG A 122 23.54 -13.69 -8.36
C ARG A 122 23.55 -15.03 -9.09
N GLU A 123 24.14 -16.07 -8.50
CA GLU A 123 24.21 -17.40 -9.11
C GLU A 123 22.81 -18.02 -9.15
N ASP A 124 22.05 -17.85 -8.06
CA ASP A 124 20.64 -18.24 -8.00
C ASP A 124 19.82 -17.57 -9.10
N LEU A 125 19.97 -16.25 -9.30
CA LEU A 125 19.29 -15.54 -10.39
C LEU A 125 19.72 -16.09 -11.76
N CYS A 126 21.03 -16.23 -12.02
CA CYS A 126 21.53 -16.73 -13.29
C CYS A 126 21.00 -18.11 -13.63
N SER A 127 20.85 -18.99 -12.64
CA SER A 127 20.36 -20.36 -12.81
C SER A 127 18.91 -20.44 -13.31
N VAL A 128 18.10 -19.42 -13.00
CA VAL A 128 16.67 -19.37 -13.35
C VAL A 128 16.32 -18.34 -14.42
N LEU A 129 17.24 -17.47 -14.79
CA LEU A 129 17.01 -16.37 -15.74
C LEU A 129 16.38 -16.83 -17.07
N PRO A 130 16.78 -17.97 -17.69
CA PRO A 130 16.13 -18.48 -18.91
C PRO A 130 14.66 -18.96 -18.70
N GLN A 131 14.19 -19.04 -17.47
CA GLN A 131 12.87 -19.58 -17.11
C GLN A 131 11.87 -18.46 -16.76
N ILE A 132 12.31 -17.20 -16.75
CA ILE A 132 11.49 -16.04 -16.36
C ILE A 132 11.44 -15.02 -17.48
N SER A 133 10.38 -14.24 -17.52
CA SER A 133 10.19 -13.14 -18.46
C SER A 133 10.22 -11.76 -17.79
N GLY A 134 10.33 -11.71 -16.46
CA GLY A 134 10.33 -10.44 -15.73
C GLY A 134 11.06 -10.46 -14.41
N LEU A 135 11.38 -9.24 -13.93
CA LEU A 135 12.00 -9.02 -12.63
C LEU A 135 11.19 -8.00 -11.80
N MET A 136 11.24 -8.14 -10.49
CA MET A 136 10.67 -7.15 -9.58
C MET A 136 11.71 -6.65 -8.60
N PHE A 137 11.90 -5.33 -8.57
CA PHE A 137 12.76 -4.62 -7.63
C PHE A 137 11.87 -3.70 -6.76
N HIS A 138 11.38 -4.19 -5.62
CA HIS A 138 10.62 -3.34 -4.71
C HIS A 138 11.54 -2.94 -3.55
N PHE A 139 12.08 -1.73 -3.60
CA PHE A 139 13.14 -1.22 -2.72
C PHE A 139 12.85 0.16 -2.12
N ASN A 140 11.68 0.75 -2.41
CA ASN A 140 11.29 2.05 -1.88
C ASN A 140 10.13 1.92 -0.87
N CYS A 141 10.19 2.77 0.15
CA CYS A 141 9.09 3.10 1.04
C CYS A 141 9.14 4.59 1.33
N GLU A 142 8.04 5.32 1.05
CA GLU A 142 7.90 6.76 1.32
C GLU A 142 9.00 7.64 0.71
N ASN A 143 9.55 7.23 -0.44
CA ASN A 143 10.64 7.95 -1.12
C ASN A 143 10.10 9.15 -1.91
N ASP A 144 10.44 10.34 -1.48
CA ASP A 144 10.13 11.63 -2.14
C ASP A 144 11.37 12.31 -2.75
N ASP A 145 12.52 11.65 -2.74
CA ASP A 145 13.78 12.13 -3.33
C ASP A 145 14.08 11.42 -4.66
N PHE A 146 13.87 12.12 -5.77
CA PHE A 146 14.17 11.60 -7.11
C PHE A 146 15.68 11.33 -7.31
N CYS A 147 16.57 12.14 -6.76
CA CYS A 147 18.01 11.94 -6.92
C CYS A 147 18.46 10.65 -6.26
N GLN A 148 17.91 10.34 -5.09
CA GLN A 148 18.19 9.09 -4.39
C GLN A 148 17.58 7.88 -5.12
N LEU A 149 16.35 8.01 -5.64
CA LEU A 149 15.74 6.98 -6.49
C LEU A 149 16.62 6.70 -7.71
N GLN A 150 17.06 7.76 -8.42
CA GLN A 150 17.92 7.63 -9.60
C GLN A 150 19.26 6.96 -9.26
N ALA A 151 19.87 7.31 -8.13
CA ALA A 151 21.11 6.68 -7.67
C ALA A 151 20.92 5.18 -7.38
N SER A 152 19.79 4.80 -6.80
CA SER A 152 19.45 3.39 -6.53
C SER A 152 19.18 2.63 -7.83
N LEU A 153 18.46 3.23 -8.78
CA LEU A 153 18.20 2.62 -10.10
C LEU A 153 19.50 2.43 -10.90
N LYS A 154 20.44 3.38 -10.80
CA LYS A 154 21.76 3.26 -11.43
C LYS A 154 22.55 2.08 -10.87
N LYS A 155 22.55 1.88 -9.55
CA LYS A 155 23.19 0.70 -8.94
C LYS A 155 22.54 -0.61 -9.39
N ILE A 156 21.22 -0.66 -9.46
CA ILE A 156 20.48 -1.81 -9.99
C ILE A 156 20.87 -2.06 -11.46
N GLU A 157 20.99 -1.01 -12.26
CA GLU A 157 21.42 -1.11 -13.65
C GLU A 157 22.85 -1.66 -13.76
N GLU A 158 23.79 -1.13 -12.99
CA GLU A 158 25.18 -1.57 -12.97
C GLU A 158 25.32 -3.06 -12.60
N GLU A 159 24.53 -3.53 -11.64
CA GLU A 159 24.62 -4.89 -11.13
C GLU A 159 23.81 -5.91 -11.96
N TYR A 160 22.64 -5.50 -12.47
CA TYR A 160 21.68 -6.41 -13.11
C TYR A 160 21.48 -6.14 -14.61
N ALA A 161 22.33 -5.35 -15.29
CA ALA A 161 22.21 -5.07 -16.72
C ALA A 161 22.06 -6.35 -17.58
N PHE A 162 22.79 -7.40 -17.24
CA PHE A 162 22.71 -8.70 -17.93
C PHE A 162 21.32 -9.34 -17.82
N ALA A 163 20.64 -9.18 -16.69
CA ALA A 163 19.31 -9.71 -16.46
C ALA A 163 18.23 -8.80 -17.08
N LEU A 164 18.43 -7.48 -17.07
CA LEU A 164 17.54 -6.53 -17.73
C LEU A 164 17.49 -6.76 -19.26
N LEU A 165 18.60 -7.19 -19.88
CA LEU A 165 18.66 -7.54 -21.30
C LEU A 165 17.97 -8.87 -21.64
N ALA A 166 17.68 -9.70 -20.64
CA ALA A 166 17.14 -11.04 -20.81
C ALA A 166 15.64 -11.16 -20.51
N VAL A 167 14.99 -10.07 -20.08
CA VAL A 167 13.57 -10.08 -19.67
C VAL A 167 12.74 -9.09 -20.50
N ASP A 168 11.43 -9.32 -20.57
CA ASP A 168 10.50 -8.49 -21.33
C ASP A 168 9.91 -7.33 -20.49
N TRP A 169 9.94 -7.47 -19.17
CA TRP A 169 9.33 -6.50 -18.26
C TRP A 169 9.99 -6.47 -16.89
N ILE A 170 9.85 -5.32 -16.22
CA ILE A 170 10.23 -5.15 -14.83
C ILE A 170 9.15 -4.45 -14.04
N SER A 171 9.01 -4.78 -12.75
CA SER A 171 8.30 -3.98 -11.76
C SER A 171 9.31 -3.33 -10.82
N LEU A 172 9.19 -2.02 -10.63
CA LEU A 172 9.96 -1.27 -9.63
C LEU A 172 9.21 -1.14 -8.29
N GLY A 173 8.05 -1.81 -8.18
CA GLY A 173 7.21 -1.75 -6.99
C GLY A 173 6.59 -0.38 -6.75
N GLY A 174 6.23 -0.15 -5.50
CA GLY A 174 5.67 1.11 -5.01
C GLY A 174 6.62 1.87 -4.09
N GLY A 175 6.05 2.73 -3.23
CA GLY A 175 6.80 3.47 -2.22
C GLY A 175 7.48 4.75 -2.74
N ILE A 176 7.15 5.20 -3.95
CA ILE A 176 7.63 6.46 -4.52
C ILE A 176 6.52 7.49 -4.38
N LYS A 177 6.81 8.61 -3.69
CA LYS A 177 5.88 9.73 -3.47
C LYS A 177 5.91 10.74 -4.63
N PHE A 178 5.76 10.29 -5.86
CA PHE A 178 5.85 11.12 -7.07
C PHE A 178 4.75 12.19 -7.18
N ILE A 179 3.76 12.18 -6.29
CA ILE A 179 2.70 13.20 -6.21
C ILE A 179 3.01 14.30 -5.19
N SER A 180 4.13 14.23 -4.46
CA SER A 180 4.55 15.31 -3.56
C SER A 180 4.71 16.63 -4.33
N PRO A 181 4.34 17.79 -3.77
CA PRO A 181 4.21 19.07 -4.52
C PRO A 181 5.45 19.50 -5.30
N HIS A 182 6.63 19.07 -4.88
CA HIS A 182 7.92 19.45 -5.52
C HIS A 182 8.64 18.26 -6.16
N TYR A 183 7.98 17.10 -6.23
CA TYR A 183 8.59 15.93 -6.84
C TYR A 183 8.73 16.12 -8.36
N PRO A 184 9.94 15.94 -8.95
CA PRO A 184 10.17 16.16 -10.37
C PRO A 184 9.65 14.98 -11.21
N TRP A 185 8.34 14.79 -11.25
CA TRP A 185 7.68 13.64 -11.89
C TRP A 185 7.98 13.54 -13.40
N GLU A 186 8.22 14.68 -14.09
CA GLU A 186 8.64 14.67 -15.49
C GLU A 186 10.02 14.06 -15.67
N ASN A 187 10.95 14.35 -14.75
CA ASN A 187 12.27 13.75 -14.76
C ASN A 187 12.20 12.24 -14.52
N LEU A 188 11.35 11.81 -13.57
CA LEU A 188 11.09 10.39 -13.35
C LEU A 188 10.55 9.73 -14.62
N ALA A 189 9.53 10.32 -15.25
CA ALA A 189 8.89 9.77 -16.45
C ALA A 189 9.90 9.65 -17.63
N ASN A 190 10.74 10.67 -17.83
CA ASN A 190 11.77 10.65 -18.85
C ASN A 190 12.85 9.59 -18.57
N TYR A 191 13.32 9.52 -17.33
CA TYR A 191 14.31 8.53 -16.92
C TYR A 191 13.80 7.08 -17.12
N LEU A 192 12.58 6.79 -16.69
CA LEU A 192 11.98 5.47 -16.89
C LEU A 192 11.74 5.16 -18.37
N LYS A 193 11.39 6.17 -19.16
CA LYS A 193 11.25 6.00 -20.62
C LYS A 193 12.58 5.63 -21.27
N GLU A 194 13.66 6.36 -20.96
CA GLU A 194 15.00 6.09 -21.46
C GLU A 194 15.46 4.67 -21.08
N TRP A 195 15.18 4.27 -19.84
CA TRP A 195 15.53 2.94 -19.34
C TRP A 195 14.75 1.84 -20.09
N ALA A 196 13.44 2.03 -20.27
CA ALA A 196 12.59 1.12 -21.03
C ALA A 196 13.01 1.01 -22.50
N ASP A 197 13.44 2.13 -23.12
CA ASP A 197 13.93 2.13 -24.51
C ASP A 197 15.27 1.43 -24.63
N ARG A 198 16.20 1.64 -23.68
CA ARG A 198 17.55 1.03 -23.68
C ARG A 198 17.52 -0.49 -23.57
N TYR A 199 16.67 -1.01 -22.70
CA TYR A 199 16.57 -2.46 -22.42
C TYR A 199 15.43 -3.14 -23.18
N HIS A 200 14.64 -2.40 -23.94
CA HIS A 200 13.44 -2.89 -24.65
C HIS A 200 12.40 -3.56 -23.73
N ILE A 201 12.25 -3.08 -22.50
CA ILE A 201 11.38 -3.65 -21.46
C ILE A 201 10.13 -2.80 -21.22
N GLN A 202 9.05 -3.46 -20.77
CA GLN A 202 7.90 -2.81 -20.15
C GLN A 202 8.21 -2.55 -18.68
N ILE A 203 8.05 -1.30 -18.22
CA ILE A 203 8.20 -0.97 -16.79
C ILE A 203 6.84 -0.87 -16.12
N TYR A 204 6.74 -1.40 -14.90
CA TYR A 204 5.60 -1.27 -14.01
C TYR A 204 5.99 -0.53 -12.73
N LEU A 205 5.14 0.40 -12.30
CA LEU A 205 5.14 0.93 -10.94
C LEU A 205 3.87 0.46 -10.23
N GLU A 206 3.97 0.24 -8.94
CA GLU A 206 2.89 -0.28 -8.10
C GLU A 206 2.50 0.74 -7.00
N PRO A 207 2.00 1.94 -7.39
CA PRO A 207 1.65 2.94 -6.40
C PRO A 207 0.54 2.45 -5.47
N GLY A 208 0.73 2.71 -4.19
CA GLY A 208 -0.25 2.53 -3.13
C GLY A 208 -0.64 3.87 -2.55
N ALA A 209 0.07 4.34 -1.50
CA ALA A 209 -0.21 5.58 -0.79
C ALA A 209 -0.27 6.80 -1.74
N ALA A 210 0.61 6.85 -2.76
CA ALA A 210 0.59 7.92 -3.76
C ALA A 210 -0.74 8.06 -4.51
N THR A 211 -1.55 6.99 -4.64
CA THR A 211 -2.87 7.06 -5.28
C THR A 211 -3.97 7.58 -4.36
N MET A 212 -3.72 7.64 -3.05
CA MET A 212 -4.71 7.92 -2.02
C MET A 212 -4.37 9.13 -1.15
N ALA A 213 -3.25 9.80 -1.39
CA ALA A 213 -2.85 10.95 -0.60
C ALA A 213 -3.86 12.11 -0.72
N GLY A 214 -4.22 12.70 0.40
CA GLY A 214 -5.14 13.83 0.49
C GLY A 214 -6.61 13.51 0.23
N VAL A 215 -7.01 12.25 0.04
CA VAL A 215 -8.39 11.93 -0.40
C VAL A 215 -9.24 11.19 0.63
N GLY A 216 -8.69 10.74 1.73
CA GLY A 216 -9.43 10.00 2.75
C GLY A 216 -9.36 10.63 4.14
N SER A 217 -10.47 10.59 4.86
CA SER A 217 -10.54 11.00 6.26
C SER A 217 -11.35 10.01 7.10
N LEU A 218 -11.01 9.91 8.37
CA LEU A 218 -11.81 9.23 9.40
C LEU A 218 -12.58 10.30 10.17
N GLU A 219 -13.88 10.31 9.97
CA GLU A 219 -14.80 11.22 10.67
C GLU A 219 -15.21 10.56 12.00
N VAL A 220 -14.96 11.26 13.10
CA VAL A 220 -15.19 10.75 14.45
C VAL A 220 -15.97 11.74 15.31
N SER A 221 -16.70 11.22 16.31
CA SER A 221 -17.45 12.03 17.27
C SER A 221 -16.79 11.99 18.64
N VAL A 222 -16.72 13.11 19.33
CA VAL A 222 -16.31 13.18 20.72
C VAL A 222 -17.39 12.52 21.60
N LEU A 223 -17.03 11.46 22.31
CA LEU A 223 -17.93 10.70 23.19
C LEU A 223 -17.90 11.22 24.62
N ASP A 224 -16.70 11.62 25.08
CA ASP A 224 -16.49 12.09 26.46
C ASP A 224 -15.28 13.01 26.53
N ILE A 225 -15.25 13.88 27.54
CA ILE A 225 -14.12 14.75 27.85
C ILE A 225 -13.76 14.61 29.31
N ILE A 226 -12.59 14.07 29.60
CA ILE A 226 -12.07 13.92 30.94
C ILE A 226 -10.89 14.85 31.20
N LYS A 227 -10.76 15.31 32.45
CA LYS A 227 -9.63 16.12 32.88
C LYS A 227 -8.73 15.31 33.81
N ARG A 228 -7.44 15.33 33.56
CA ARG A 228 -6.40 14.74 34.40
C ARG A 228 -5.32 15.79 34.64
N GLN A 229 -5.29 16.31 35.86
CA GLN A 229 -4.43 17.47 36.17
C GLN A 229 -4.69 18.61 35.20
N GLU A 230 -3.69 19.06 34.47
CA GLU A 230 -3.80 20.14 33.46
C GLU A 230 -4.16 19.62 32.07
N GLN A 231 -4.18 18.28 31.85
CA GLN A 231 -4.48 17.67 30.56
C GLN A 231 -5.98 17.44 30.37
N LYS A 232 -6.56 17.96 29.29
CA LYS A 232 -7.89 17.57 28.81
C LYS A 232 -7.74 16.40 27.81
N ILE A 233 -8.57 15.38 27.95
CA ILE A 233 -8.57 14.20 27.06
C ILE A 233 -9.97 14.08 26.46
N ALA A 234 -10.06 14.13 25.14
CA ALA A 234 -11.29 13.88 24.41
C ALA A 234 -11.27 12.44 23.86
N ILE A 235 -12.24 11.63 24.28
CA ILE A 235 -12.41 10.25 23.82
C ILE A 235 -13.32 10.27 22.60
N VAL A 236 -12.91 9.63 21.50
CA VAL A 236 -13.66 9.59 20.23
C VAL A 236 -14.19 8.17 19.95
N ASP A 237 -15.21 8.07 19.09
CA ASP A 237 -15.87 6.80 18.69
C ASP A 237 -15.05 5.97 17.68
N ALA A 238 -13.74 6.13 17.68
CA ALA A 238 -12.79 5.38 16.86
C ALA A 238 -11.59 4.94 17.70
N SER A 239 -10.66 4.21 17.07
CA SER A 239 -9.43 3.73 17.70
C SER A 239 -8.27 3.83 16.69
N ILE A 240 -7.10 4.27 17.15
CA ILE A 240 -5.91 4.27 16.33
C ILE A 240 -5.48 2.83 16.00
N GLU A 241 -5.57 1.93 16.99
CA GLU A 241 -5.23 0.51 16.84
C GLU A 241 -6.18 -0.18 15.84
N ALA A 242 -7.50 0.00 16.01
CA ALA A 242 -8.48 -0.71 15.21
C ALA A 242 -8.68 -0.11 13.80
N HIS A 243 -8.48 1.18 13.61
CA HIS A 243 -8.89 1.88 12.39
C HIS A 243 -7.75 2.60 11.66
N MET A 244 -6.62 2.89 12.33
CA MET A 244 -5.46 3.58 11.76
C MET A 244 -4.14 2.92 12.21
N LEU A 245 -4.09 1.60 12.15
CA LEU A 245 -3.00 0.78 12.71
C LEU A 245 -1.61 1.17 12.21
N ASP A 246 -1.46 1.59 10.94
CA ASP A 246 -0.15 2.00 10.42
C ASP A 246 0.42 3.21 11.17
N TYR A 247 -0.43 4.16 11.55
CA TYR A 247 0.00 5.33 12.34
C TYR A 247 0.54 4.94 13.71
N LEU A 248 -0.04 3.92 14.33
CA LEU A 248 0.45 3.36 15.59
C LEU A 248 1.77 2.59 15.40
N LEU A 249 1.88 1.78 14.33
CA LEU A 249 3.05 0.93 14.08
C LEU A 249 4.30 1.72 13.64
N TYR A 250 4.10 2.78 12.89
CA TYR A 250 5.18 3.61 12.35
C TYR A 250 5.39 4.91 13.14
N GLU A 251 4.58 5.14 14.17
CA GLU A 251 4.58 6.38 14.97
C GLU A 251 4.44 7.63 14.09
N GLU A 252 3.64 7.50 13.01
CA GLU A 252 3.41 8.58 12.07
C GLU A 252 2.58 9.71 12.70
N PRO A 253 2.91 10.98 12.43
CA PRO A 253 2.13 12.08 12.91
C PRO A 253 0.73 12.10 12.29
N ILE A 254 -0.28 12.20 13.13
CA ILE A 254 -1.68 12.33 12.70
C ILE A 254 -2.01 13.82 12.48
N ALA A 255 -2.78 14.09 11.43
CA ALA A 255 -3.34 15.41 11.16
C ALA A 255 -4.85 15.41 11.41
N ILE A 256 -5.34 16.38 12.16
CA ILE A 256 -6.77 16.64 12.35
C ILE A 256 -7.12 17.97 11.70
N LYS A 257 -8.16 17.99 10.88
CA LYS A 257 -8.59 19.20 10.17
C LYS A 257 -9.05 20.27 11.17
N GLY A 258 -8.58 21.51 10.97
CA GLY A 258 -8.99 22.66 11.76
C GLY A 258 -8.23 22.85 13.07
N THR A 259 -7.17 22.08 13.31
CA THR A 259 -6.23 22.32 14.41
C THR A 259 -5.42 23.59 14.18
N VAL A 260 -4.96 24.22 15.28
CA VAL A 260 -4.19 25.48 15.30
C VAL A 260 -2.94 25.31 16.16
N GLU A 261 -1.94 26.20 16.00
CA GLU A 261 -0.74 26.15 16.83
C GLU A 261 -1.00 26.52 18.29
N LYS A 262 -1.93 27.47 18.53
CA LYS A 262 -2.28 27.95 19.86
C LYS A 262 -3.80 27.93 20.02
N GLY A 263 -4.28 27.31 21.09
CA GLY A 263 -5.71 27.16 21.35
C GLY A 263 -5.98 26.26 22.54
N TYR A 264 -7.16 25.68 22.57
CA TYR A 264 -7.56 24.73 23.58
C TYR A 264 -6.95 23.36 23.29
N SER A 265 -6.03 22.90 24.14
CA SER A 265 -5.28 21.65 23.94
C SER A 265 -6.03 20.45 24.48
N TYR A 266 -6.10 19.41 23.66
CA TYR A 266 -6.69 18.10 24.01
C TYR A 266 -5.80 16.96 23.52
N GLN A 267 -5.62 15.95 24.36
CA GLN A 267 -5.21 14.62 23.88
C GLN A 267 -6.44 13.93 23.29
N ILE A 268 -6.36 13.50 22.05
CA ILE A 268 -7.41 12.74 21.38
C ILE A 268 -7.13 11.25 21.57
N ALA A 269 -8.05 10.55 22.23
CA ALA A 269 -7.93 9.13 22.57
C ALA A 269 -9.06 8.32 21.94
N GLY A 270 -8.77 7.09 21.58
CA GLY A 270 -9.77 6.14 21.13
C GLY A 270 -10.57 5.53 22.29
N ASN A 271 -11.55 4.69 21.95
CA ASN A 271 -12.46 4.09 22.92
C ASN A 271 -12.20 2.60 23.18
N THR A 272 -11.01 2.10 22.86
CA THR A 272 -10.60 0.73 23.22
C THR A 272 -9.99 0.67 24.62
N CYS A 273 -9.79 -0.55 25.14
CA CYS A 273 -9.11 -0.78 26.42
C CYS A 273 -7.57 -0.74 26.30
N LEU A 274 -7.02 -0.48 25.11
CA LEU A 274 -5.59 -0.30 24.94
C LEU A 274 -5.17 1.04 25.57
N ALA A 275 -4.27 1.02 26.56
CA ALA A 275 -3.81 2.24 27.22
C ALA A 275 -3.14 3.23 26.25
N GLY A 276 -2.53 2.75 25.17
CA GLY A 276 -1.90 3.54 24.11
C GLY A 276 -2.83 3.86 22.93
N ASP A 277 -4.15 3.73 23.07
CA ASP A 277 -5.11 4.11 22.01
C ASP A 277 -5.25 5.64 21.94
N ILE A 278 -4.19 6.30 21.46
CA ILE A 278 -4.02 7.76 21.47
C ILE A 278 -3.64 8.22 20.08
N PHE A 279 -4.44 9.11 19.50
CA PHE A 279 -4.16 9.72 18.19
C PHE A 279 -3.11 10.84 18.29
N GLY A 280 -2.95 11.47 19.46
CA GLY A 280 -2.00 12.55 19.69
C GLY A 280 -2.59 13.68 20.52
N THR A 281 -1.82 14.79 20.64
CA THR A 281 -2.26 16.02 21.32
C THR A 281 -2.38 17.14 20.30
N PHE A 282 -3.55 17.79 20.28
CA PHE A 282 -3.90 18.80 19.29
C PHE A 282 -4.52 20.03 19.96
N SER A 283 -4.33 21.21 19.36
CA SER A 283 -4.98 22.44 19.81
C SER A 283 -6.08 22.84 18.83
N PHE A 284 -7.22 23.25 19.39
CA PHE A 284 -8.40 23.68 18.63
C PHE A 284 -8.72 25.16 18.90
N PRO A 285 -9.30 25.89 17.94
CA PRO A 285 -9.64 27.31 18.11
C PRO A 285 -10.74 27.55 19.12
N GLN A 286 -11.55 26.52 19.43
CA GLN A 286 -12.64 26.52 20.41
C GLN A 286 -12.54 25.34 21.34
N GLU A 287 -13.19 25.39 22.50
CA GLU A 287 -13.29 24.24 23.38
C GLU A 287 -14.14 23.14 22.72
N LEU A 288 -13.65 21.90 22.84
CA LEU A 288 -14.41 20.74 22.38
C LEU A 288 -15.54 20.42 23.35
N ALA A 289 -16.66 19.96 22.81
CA ALA A 289 -17.80 19.43 23.54
C ALA A 289 -18.13 17.99 23.11
N VAL A 290 -18.82 17.26 23.97
CA VAL A 290 -19.38 15.94 23.63
C VAL A 290 -20.34 16.11 22.45
N GLY A 291 -20.15 15.27 21.40
CA GLY A 291 -20.89 15.34 20.15
C GLY A 291 -20.20 16.10 19.02
N ASP A 292 -19.12 16.83 19.32
CA ASP A 292 -18.33 17.48 18.27
C ASP A 292 -17.74 16.47 17.30
N GLN A 293 -17.66 16.87 16.02
CA GLN A 293 -17.12 16.06 14.94
C GLN A 293 -15.67 16.46 14.63
N LEU A 294 -14.78 15.50 14.60
CA LEU A 294 -13.39 15.70 14.21
C LEU A 294 -13.12 14.92 12.92
N SER A 295 -12.29 15.47 12.05
CA SER A 295 -11.91 14.86 10.77
C SER A 295 -10.41 14.55 10.80
N ILE A 296 -10.06 13.28 11.00
CA ILE A 296 -8.68 12.78 10.99
C ILE A 296 -8.31 12.52 9.53
N GLN A 297 -7.24 13.17 9.07
CA GLN A 297 -6.83 13.16 7.66
C GLN A 297 -6.02 11.91 7.30
N GLU A 298 -5.80 11.69 6.02
CA GLU A 298 -4.99 10.61 5.43
C GLU A 298 -5.46 9.19 5.84
N ALA A 299 -6.76 9.00 6.06
CA ALA A 299 -7.34 7.75 6.53
C ALA A 299 -7.86 6.85 5.38
N ALA A 300 -7.13 6.73 4.27
CA ALA A 300 -7.48 5.84 3.15
C ALA A 300 -6.42 4.76 2.93
N ALA A 301 -5.16 5.17 2.68
CA ALA A 301 -4.05 4.27 2.45
C ALA A 301 -3.70 3.48 3.73
N TYR A 302 -3.55 2.16 3.61
CA TYR A 302 -3.17 1.25 4.71
C TYR A 302 -4.03 1.36 5.98
N THR A 303 -5.18 2.02 5.91
CA THR A 303 -6.15 2.14 7.01
C THR A 303 -7.35 1.24 6.76
N ILE A 304 -8.11 1.47 5.68
CA ILE A 304 -9.32 0.68 5.38
C ILE A 304 -9.02 -0.82 5.22
N VAL A 305 -7.88 -1.17 4.62
CA VAL A 305 -7.47 -2.57 4.41
C VAL A 305 -6.89 -3.25 5.64
N LYS A 306 -6.46 -2.47 6.64
CA LYS A 306 -5.87 -2.97 7.90
C LYS A 306 -6.80 -2.87 9.10
N LYS A 307 -7.99 -2.28 8.94
CA LYS A 307 -8.96 -2.15 10.03
C LYS A 307 -9.33 -3.51 10.62
N ASN A 308 -9.53 -3.54 11.92
CA ASN A 308 -9.86 -4.74 12.66
C ASN A 308 -11.00 -4.52 13.66
N TRP A 309 -11.41 -5.57 14.37
CA TRP A 309 -12.51 -5.56 15.32
C TRP A 309 -12.04 -5.62 16.80
N PHE A 310 -10.87 -5.08 17.08
CA PHE A 310 -10.36 -5.08 18.46
C PHE A 310 -11.37 -4.47 19.44
N ASN A 311 -11.56 -5.08 20.60
CA ASN A 311 -12.58 -4.77 21.60
C ASN A 311 -14.05 -4.73 21.11
N GLY A 312 -14.33 -5.20 19.88
CA GLY A 312 -15.65 -5.10 19.28
C GLY A 312 -16.10 -3.66 18.99
N VAL A 313 -15.15 -2.71 18.87
CA VAL A 313 -15.45 -1.33 18.50
C VAL A 313 -16.12 -1.31 17.13
N LYS A 314 -17.17 -0.50 17.00
CA LYS A 314 -17.94 -0.40 15.75
C LYS A 314 -17.01 0.02 14.60
N MET A 315 -17.03 -0.78 13.55
CA MET A 315 -16.30 -0.49 12.32
C MET A 315 -16.85 0.78 11.67
N PRO A 316 -16.01 1.79 11.35
CA PRO A 316 -16.43 2.97 10.62
C PRO A 316 -17.10 2.62 9.30
N ALA A 317 -18.19 3.27 8.98
CA ALA A 317 -18.85 3.13 7.69
C ALA A 317 -17.95 3.70 6.59
N ILE A 318 -18.07 3.17 5.38
CA ILE A 318 -17.37 3.69 4.20
C ILE A 318 -18.35 4.57 3.42
N ALA A 319 -17.98 5.82 3.19
CA ALA A 319 -18.75 6.76 2.40
C ALA A 319 -17.87 7.43 1.35
N ARG A 320 -18.47 7.92 0.28
CA ARG A 320 -17.83 8.70 -0.76
C ARG A 320 -18.39 10.12 -0.77
N ARG A 321 -17.51 11.11 -0.73
CA ARG A 321 -17.91 12.51 -0.99
C ARG A 321 -17.73 12.80 -2.48
N LYS A 322 -18.81 13.14 -3.16
CA LYS A 322 -18.79 13.55 -4.57
C LYS A 322 -18.26 14.98 -4.72
N LEU A 323 -17.81 15.35 -5.92
CA LEU A 323 -17.29 16.70 -6.20
C LEU A 323 -18.32 17.81 -5.92
N ASN A 324 -19.61 17.53 -5.99
CA ASN A 324 -20.68 18.46 -5.62
C ASN A 324 -20.93 18.55 -4.09
N GLY A 325 -20.11 17.88 -3.28
CA GLY A 325 -20.22 17.86 -1.80
C GLY A 325 -21.19 16.81 -1.24
N GLN A 326 -22.00 16.15 -2.07
CA GLN A 326 -22.92 15.11 -1.63
C GLN A 326 -22.16 13.91 -1.07
N VAL A 327 -22.57 13.43 0.12
CA VAL A 327 -22.03 12.21 0.73
C VAL A 327 -22.92 11.03 0.40
N GLU A 328 -22.33 9.99 -0.16
CA GLU A 328 -22.97 8.73 -0.51
C GLU A 328 -22.44 7.63 0.42
N MET A 329 -23.34 6.95 1.14
CA MET A 329 -23.00 5.83 1.99
C MET A 329 -22.77 4.58 1.14
N LEU A 330 -21.56 4.04 1.14
CA LEU A 330 -21.19 2.87 0.35
C LEU A 330 -21.32 1.56 1.14
N ARG A 331 -20.90 1.55 2.41
CA ARG A 331 -20.96 0.37 3.28
C ARG A 331 -21.19 0.77 4.72
N ARG A 332 -22.14 0.11 5.39
CA ARG A 332 -22.28 0.10 6.86
C ARG A 332 -21.92 -1.29 7.36
N PHE A 333 -21.25 -1.32 8.49
CA PHE A 333 -20.92 -2.56 9.18
C PHE A 333 -21.88 -2.74 10.37
N THR A 334 -22.29 -3.99 10.60
CA THR A 334 -23.29 -4.37 11.61
C THR A 334 -22.71 -5.36 12.60
N TYR A 335 -23.46 -5.68 13.65
CA TYR A 335 -23.11 -6.77 14.57
C TYR A 335 -22.94 -8.11 13.85
N THR A 336 -23.71 -8.36 12.79
CA THR A 336 -23.59 -9.60 11.99
C THR A 336 -22.22 -9.68 11.30
N ASP A 337 -21.70 -8.56 10.79
CA ASP A 337 -20.34 -8.52 10.20
C ASP A 337 -19.27 -8.86 11.25
N TYR A 338 -19.41 -8.30 12.47
CA TYR A 338 -18.54 -8.63 13.60
C TYR A 338 -18.61 -10.10 13.97
N LEU A 339 -19.83 -10.64 14.15
CA LEU A 339 -20.05 -12.05 14.50
C LEU A 339 -19.45 -12.98 13.46
N HIS A 340 -19.67 -12.72 12.17
CA HIS A 340 -19.11 -13.54 11.07
C HIS A 340 -17.59 -13.45 10.96
N SER A 341 -16.97 -12.41 11.51
CA SER A 341 -15.51 -12.32 11.56
C SER A 341 -14.87 -13.19 12.64
N LEU A 342 -15.67 -13.70 13.58
CA LEU A 342 -15.25 -14.51 14.73
C LEU A 342 -15.65 -16.00 14.62
N SER A 343 -16.43 -16.37 13.61
CA SER A 343 -17.02 -17.71 13.48
C SER A 343 -16.73 -18.37 12.14
#